data_a8733ee0d0b0b2c0b153194cc2ad3d6e
#
_entry.id   a8733ee0d0b0b2c0b153194cc2ad3d6e
#
_cell.length_a   1.000
_cell.length_b   1.000
_cell.length_c   1.000
_cell.angle_alpha   90.00
_cell.angle_beta   90.00
_cell.angle_gamma   90.00
#
_symmetry.space_group_name_H-M   'P 1'
#
loop_
_entity.id
_entity.type
_entity.pdbx_description
1 polymer ?
#
loop_
_entity_poly.entity_id
_entity_poly.type
_entity_poly.pdbx_seq_one_letter_code
_entity_poly.pdbx_strand_id
1 'polypeptide(L)'
;MKELKNVLNEHKEEYIKYLSELVSIDTQDLGHGIDGGREEKGQEYLIKLLEKMGADKIEKDALEEETIKKCLQLYNEGNLGHNYDHRYNVYATFAGKGGKSIMFNGHMDTMPPGDLSKWITKPHCPDIRDNRMYGLGTADMKGGLMASVLAIKLLKDAGIELPGDVIITSVCDEEGGGNGSMLAAMNGKKADGVVVCEGTSDELIVAHMGFVFFDVKIEGKANHSGAKWLGVSAIEKAIKLIRGLEELEHGWLMEYKHPLLPAPSLNVGVIEGGTAGSTVAGECEFKVCVHYLPEIMSYEKVVLEFTDTIEGIANGDKWLKDHKPEISVYQAGGAFEMERT
;
A
#
# COMPACT_ATOMS: atom_id res chain seq x y z
N MET A 1 11.63 28.48 16.95
CA MET A 1 12.26 27.97 15.71
C MET A 1 13.79 28.07 15.69
N LYS A 2 14.42 29.25 16.01
CA LYS A 2 15.88 29.37 16.03
C LYS A 2 16.54 28.45 17.07
N GLU A 3 15.91 28.29 18.21
CA GLU A 3 16.33 27.41 19.31
C GLU A 3 16.30 25.93 18.92
N LEU A 4 15.19 25.46 18.32
CA LEU A 4 15.08 24.06 17.83
C LEU A 4 16.13 23.73 16.76
N LYS A 5 16.46 24.67 15.86
CA LYS A 5 17.54 24.48 14.89
C LYS A 5 18.91 24.32 15.53
N ASN A 6 19.15 25.01 16.63
CA ASN A 6 20.43 24.88 17.36
C ASN A 6 20.51 23.49 18.02
N VAL A 7 19.44 23.05 18.71
CA VAL A 7 19.37 21.71 19.32
C VAL A 7 19.50 20.62 18.25
N LEU A 8 18.79 20.77 17.13
CA LEU A 8 18.90 19.84 16.01
C LEU A 8 20.35 19.72 15.50
N ASN A 9 21.06 20.84 15.34
CA ASN A 9 22.45 20.84 14.88
C ASN A 9 23.39 20.20 15.91
N GLU A 10 23.14 20.43 17.20
CA GLU A 10 23.91 19.83 18.29
C GLU A 10 23.79 18.31 18.34
N HIS A 11 22.59 17.78 18.11
CA HIS A 11 22.27 16.34 18.17
C HIS A 11 22.25 15.65 16.79
N LYS A 12 22.58 16.35 15.71
CA LYS A 12 22.44 15.86 14.33
C LYS A 12 23.07 14.47 14.13
N GLU A 13 24.29 14.29 14.57
CA GLU A 13 25.03 13.03 14.38
C GLU A 13 24.36 11.87 15.16
N GLU A 14 23.87 12.14 16.38
CA GLU A 14 23.12 11.17 17.17
C GLU A 14 21.82 10.75 16.45
N TYR A 15 21.07 11.71 15.91
CA TYR A 15 19.80 11.45 15.20
C TYR A 15 20.02 10.66 13.91
N ILE A 16 21.03 11.02 13.15
CA ILE A 16 21.42 10.26 11.94
C ILE A 16 21.83 8.82 12.30
N LYS A 17 22.54 8.64 13.42
CA LYS A 17 22.92 7.32 13.91
C LYS A 17 21.71 6.45 14.22
N TYR A 18 20.67 6.96 14.88
CA TYR A 18 19.45 6.18 15.14
C TYR A 18 18.79 5.67 13.86
N LEU A 19 18.68 6.51 12.82
CA LEU A 19 18.16 6.08 11.53
C LEU A 19 19.10 5.04 10.89
N SER A 20 20.40 5.28 10.89
CA SER A 20 21.40 4.36 10.34
C SER A 20 21.33 2.97 11.00
N GLU A 21 21.19 2.92 12.31
CA GLU A 21 21.04 1.68 13.08
C GLU A 21 19.74 0.95 12.68
N LEU A 22 18.61 1.66 12.55
CA LEU A 22 17.34 1.05 12.13
C LEU A 22 17.40 0.52 10.69
N VAL A 23 18.00 1.26 9.75
CA VAL A 23 18.17 0.84 8.36
C VAL A 23 19.09 -0.38 8.24
N SER A 24 20.03 -0.55 9.17
CA SER A 24 20.94 -1.71 9.20
C SER A 24 20.24 -3.01 9.58
N ILE A 25 19.04 -2.96 10.15
CA ILE A 25 18.27 -4.12 10.53
C ILE A 25 17.46 -4.60 9.32
N ASP A 26 17.59 -5.89 8.97
CA ASP A 26 16.77 -6.55 7.98
C ASP A 26 15.34 -6.72 8.53
N THR A 27 14.38 -6.04 7.90
CA THR A 27 12.97 -6.07 8.26
C THR A 27 12.11 -6.36 7.02
N GLN A 28 12.63 -7.14 6.07
CA GLN A 28 11.91 -7.47 4.86
C GLN A 28 10.58 -8.17 5.14
N ASP A 29 9.54 -7.71 4.49
CA ASP A 29 8.32 -8.48 4.31
C ASP A 29 8.49 -9.37 3.08
N LEU A 30 8.42 -10.68 3.29
CA LEU A 30 8.62 -11.66 2.23
C LEU A 30 7.39 -11.84 1.34
N GLY A 31 6.30 -11.14 1.66
CA GLY A 31 5.15 -10.99 0.79
C GLY A 31 4.16 -12.16 0.82
N HIS A 32 3.19 -12.08 -0.08
CA HIS A 32 2.05 -12.98 -0.18
C HIS A 32 2.44 -14.46 -0.28
N GLY A 33 2.02 -15.25 0.73
CA GLY A 33 2.21 -16.70 0.72
C GLY A 33 3.64 -17.18 1.00
N ILE A 34 4.53 -16.31 1.47
CA ILE A 34 5.89 -16.63 1.88
C ILE A 34 6.01 -16.54 3.41
N ASP A 35 7.10 -17.08 3.96
CA ASP A 35 7.37 -17.27 5.40
C ASP A 35 7.44 -15.99 6.26
N GLY A 36 6.47 -15.09 6.14
CA GLY A 36 6.30 -13.94 7.03
C GLY A 36 7.32 -12.83 6.85
N GLY A 37 7.24 -11.84 7.75
CA GLY A 37 8.13 -10.70 7.80
C GLY A 37 9.23 -10.85 8.84
N ARG A 38 10.24 -9.97 8.78
CA ARG A 38 11.42 -9.95 9.67
C ARG A 38 11.43 -8.71 10.58
N GLU A 39 10.28 -8.13 10.84
CA GLU A 39 10.16 -6.84 11.53
C GLU A 39 10.54 -6.90 13.02
N GLU A 40 10.47 -8.07 13.66
CA GLU A 40 10.66 -8.23 15.11
C GLU A 40 11.88 -7.48 15.65
N LYS A 41 13.04 -7.65 15.01
CA LYS A 41 14.30 -6.98 15.47
C LYS A 41 14.23 -5.45 15.30
N GLY A 42 13.55 -4.98 14.24
CA GLY A 42 13.32 -3.55 14.04
C GLY A 42 12.39 -2.98 15.12
N GLN A 43 11.31 -3.70 15.42
CA GLN A 43 10.38 -3.33 16.49
C GLN A 43 11.05 -3.34 17.87
N GLU A 44 11.89 -4.34 18.17
CA GLU A 44 12.66 -4.38 19.42
C GLU A 44 13.65 -3.22 19.55
N TYR A 45 14.33 -2.85 18.45
CA TYR A 45 15.19 -1.69 18.41
C TYR A 45 14.41 -0.40 18.71
N LEU A 46 13.26 -0.24 18.04
CA LEU A 46 12.40 0.93 18.22
C LEU A 46 11.86 1.01 19.66
N ILE A 47 11.41 -0.10 20.25
CA ILE A 47 10.96 -0.15 21.66
C ILE A 47 12.05 0.36 22.60
N LYS A 48 13.28 -0.14 22.48
CA LYS A 48 14.41 0.30 23.32
C LYS A 48 14.69 1.80 23.18
N LEU A 49 14.57 2.34 21.97
CA LEU A 49 14.74 3.77 21.74
C LEU A 49 13.61 4.58 22.39
N LEU A 50 12.35 4.15 22.25
CA LEU A 50 11.16 4.80 22.83
C LEU A 50 11.19 4.75 24.37
N GLU A 51 11.63 3.63 24.96
CA GLU A 51 11.86 3.50 26.40
C GLU A 51 12.95 4.49 26.87
N LYS A 52 14.08 4.54 26.17
CA LYS A 52 15.18 5.49 26.46
C LYS A 52 14.72 6.94 26.38
N MET A 53 13.78 7.24 25.47
CA MET A 53 13.18 8.56 25.32
C MET A 53 12.13 8.86 26.41
N GLY A 54 11.76 7.87 27.24
CA GLY A 54 10.75 8.01 28.30
C GLY A 54 9.35 8.10 27.74
N ALA A 55 8.95 7.14 26.88
CA ALA A 55 7.56 6.94 26.55
C ALA A 55 6.77 6.51 27.79
N ASP A 56 5.60 7.11 27.99
CA ASP A 56 4.75 6.83 29.16
C ASP A 56 4.08 5.47 29.08
N LYS A 57 3.82 5.00 27.86
CA LYS A 57 3.22 3.69 27.59
C LYS A 57 3.78 3.11 26.31
N ILE A 58 4.11 1.82 26.33
CA ILE A 58 4.47 1.05 25.11
C ILE A 58 3.63 -0.22 25.10
N GLU A 59 2.97 -0.48 23.99
CA GLU A 59 2.12 -1.65 23.76
C GLU A 59 2.63 -2.43 22.55
N LYS A 60 2.57 -3.76 22.63
CA LYS A 60 2.74 -4.67 21.50
C LYS A 60 1.37 -5.25 21.14
N ASP A 61 1.08 -5.33 19.87
CA ASP A 61 -0.19 -5.82 19.35
C ASP A 61 0.10 -6.82 18.23
N ALA A 62 -0.05 -8.11 18.53
CA ALA A 62 0.28 -9.18 17.60
C ALA A 62 -0.68 -9.18 16.40
N LEU A 63 -0.13 -9.39 15.19
CA LEU A 63 -0.95 -9.64 14.02
C LEU A 63 -1.61 -11.02 14.14
N GLU A 64 -2.91 -11.06 13.90
CA GLU A 64 -3.71 -12.27 13.96
C GLU A 64 -4.59 -12.40 12.71
N GLU A 65 -4.51 -13.54 12.03
CA GLU A 65 -5.27 -13.80 10.81
C GLU A 65 -6.79 -13.60 10.98
N GLU A 66 -7.33 -13.94 12.15
CA GLU A 66 -8.76 -13.76 12.43
C GLU A 66 -9.19 -12.28 12.44
N THR A 67 -8.29 -11.37 12.87
CA THR A 67 -8.56 -9.93 12.83
C THR A 67 -8.53 -9.43 11.39
N ILE A 68 -7.56 -9.89 10.59
CA ILE A 68 -7.48 -9.55 9.16
C ILE A 68 -8.71 -10.07 8.40
N LYS A 69 -9.18 -11.29 8.68
CA LYS A 69 -10.43 -11.82 8.11
C LYS A 69 -11.63 -10.92 8.42
N LYS A 70 -11.72 -10.42 9.65
CA LYS A 70 -12.80 -9.48 10.02
C LYS A 70 -12.70 -8.15 9.27
N CYS A 71 -11.49 -7.60 9.13
CA CYS A 71 -11.25 -6.41 8.31
C CYS A 71 -11.73 -6.60 6.88
N LEU A 72 -11.30 -7.70 6.26
CA LEU A 72 -11.68 -8.04 4.90
C LEU A 72 -13.21 -8.15 4.74
N GLN A 73 -13.89 -8.76 5.72
CA GLN A 73 -15.36 -8.88 5.69
C GLN A 73 -16.08 -7.55 5.87
N LEU A 74 -15.55 -6.63 6.69
CA LEU A 74 -16.21 -5.36 7.02
C LEU A 74 -15.89 -4.25 6.02
N TYR A 75 -14.67 -4.23 5.50
CA TYR A 75 -14.15 -3.10 4.73
C TYR A 75 -13.63 -3.48 3.35
N ASN A 76 -13.62 -4.78 3.02
CA ASN A 76 -13.02 -5.32 1.79
C ASN A 76 -11.53 -4.93 1.66
N GLU A 77 -10.83 -4.81 2.79
CA GLU A 77 -9.42 -4.49 2.87
C GLU A 77 -8.67 -5.54 3.67
N GLY A 78 -7.41 -5.80 3.31
CA GLY A 78 -6.54 -6.78 3.93
C GLY A 78 -6.17 -7.93 3.00
N ASN A 79 -5.05 -8.54 3.31
CA ASN A 79 -4.55 -9.71 2.60
C ASN A 79 -4.41 -10.88 3.56
N LEU A 80 -4.97 -12.02 3.18
CA LEU A 80 -4.87 -13.29 3.92
C LEU A 80 -3.66 -14.10 3.44
N GLY A 81 -3.29 -15.11 4.22
CA GLY A 81 -2.30 -16.12 3.84
C GLY A 81 -0.86 -15.75 4.16
N HIS A 82 -0.64 -14.69 4.92
CA HIS A 82 0.68 -14.34 5.44
C HIS A 82 0.98 -15.15 6.71
N ASN A 83 2.27 -15.38 6.98
CA ASN A 83 2.70 -15.89 8.27
C ASN A 83 2.83 -14.70 9.25
N TYR A 84 2.11 -14.75 10.36
CA TYR A 84 2.09 -13.70 11.37
C TYR A 84 2.93 -14.03 12.62
N ASP A 85 3.65 -15.16 12.63
CA ASP A 85 4.51 -15.55 13.75
C ASP A 85 5.56 -14.47 14.05
N HIS A 86 5.65 -14.04 15.32
CA HIS A 86 6.57 -12.99 15.79
C HIS A 86 6.36 -11.61 15.15
N ARG A 87 5.23 -11.36 14.48
CA ARG A 87 4.90 -10.08 13.90
C ARG A 87 3.91 -9.34 14.80
N TYR A 88 4.23 -8.10 15.14
CA TYR A 88 3.40 -7.26 16.01
C TYR A 88 3.62 -5.78 15.72
N ASN A 89 2.54 -5.02 15.86
CA ASN A 89 2.62 -3.58 15.88
C ASN A 89 3.17 -3.08 17.22
N VAL A 90 3.78 -1.92 17.21
CA VAL A 90 4.23 -1.21 18.42
C VAL A 90 3.51 0.13 18.49
N TYR A 91 2.90 0.41 19.65
CA TYR A 91 2.30 1.71 19.93
C TYR A 91 3.00 2.32 21.13
N ALA A 92 3.51 3.54 20.99
CA ALA A 92 4.14 4.26 22.09
C ALA A 92 3.45 5.61 22.30
N THR A 93 3.06 5.90 23.52
CA THR A 93 2.41 7.15 23.90
C THR A 93 3.37 8.00 24.74
N PHE A 94 3.51 9.25 24.35
CA PHE A 94 4.12 10.31 25.13
C PHE A 94 3.01 11.26 25.60
N ALA A 95 2.75 11.26 26.90
CA ALA A 95 1.66 12.04 27.47
C ALA A 95 1.94 13.55 27.40
N GLY A 96 0.94 14.30 27.02
CA GLY A 96 0.93 15.75 26.99
C GLY A 96 0.09 16.36 28.09
N LYS A 97 -0.18 17.67 27.99
CA LYS A 97 -0.93 18.45 28.98
C LYS A 97 -2.44 18.51 28.74
N GLY A 98 -3.01 17.50 28.05
CA GLY A 98 -4.47 17.40 27.83
C GLY A 98 -4.98 18.22 26.63
N GLY A 99 -4.11 18.68 25.76
CA GLY A 99 -4.47 19.25 24.44
C GLY A 99 -4.83 18.17 23.42
N LYS A 100 -5.08 18.57 22.19
CA LYS A 100 -5.36 17.63 21.08
C LYS A 100 -4.19 16.66 20.87
N SER A 101 -4.55 15.41 20.60
CA SER A 101 -3.58 14.34 20.33
C SER A 101 -3.19 14.27 18.86
N ILE A 102 -1.97 13.80 18.62
CA ILE A 102 -1.48 13.49 17.28
C ILE A 102 -0.87 12.08 17.25
N MET A 103 -1.17 11.34 16.20
CA MET A 103 -0.58 10.03 15.94
C MET A 103 0.28 10.10 14.68
N PHE A 104 1.49 9.54 14.77
CA PHE A 104 2.33 9.28 13.62
C PHE A 104 2.32 7.79 13.32
N ASN A 105 1.86 7.43 12.12
CA ASN A 105 1.85 6.06 11.66
C ASN A 105 2.95 5.83 10.64
N GLY A 106 3.69 4.73 10.80
CA GLY A 106 4.70 4.31 9.84
C GLY A 106 4.96 2.81 9.93
N HIS A 107 5.34 2.20 8.81
CA HIS A 107 5.62 0.77 8.79
C HIS A 107 7.11 0.47 9.03
N MET A 108 7.35 -0.72 9.61
CA MET A 108 8.68 -1.22 9.92
C MET A 108 9.23 -2.08 8.77
N ASP A 109 8.35 -2.77 8.07
CA ASP A 109 8.70 -3.66 6.97
C ASP A 109 9.27 -2.94 5.76
N THR A 110 9.92 -3.69 4.89
CA THR A 110 10.44 -3.24 3.61
C THR A 110 10.25 -4.33 2.57
N MET A 111 10.07 -3.96 1.33
CA MET A 111 10.15 -4.90 0.22
C MET A 111 11.51 -5.61 0.18
N PRO A 112 11.60 -6.82 -0.41
CA PRO A 112 12.89 -7.44 -0.71
C PRO A 112 13.75 -6.58 -1.63
N PRO A 113 15.08 -6.61 -1.50
CA PRO A 113 15.98 -5.74 -2.26
C PRO A 113 16.05 -6.03 -3.77
N GLY A 114 15.42 -7.09 -4.25
CA GLY A 114 15.48 -7.51 -5.63
C GLY A 114 16.88 -7.92 -6.08
N ASP A 115 17.29 -7.53 -7.27
CA ASP A 115 18.58 -7.89 -7.85
C ASP A 115 19.73 -7.09 -7.19
N LEU A 116 20.47 -7.75 -6.31
CA LEU A 116 21.60 -7.17 -5.56
C LEU A 116 22.72 -6.64 -6.47
N SER A 117 22.84 -7.11 -7.71
CA SER A 117 23.86 -6.62 -8.64
C SER A 117 23.63 -5.18 -9.09
N LYS A 118 22.42 -4.67 -8.94
CA LYS A 118 22.01 -3.30 -9.27
C LYS A 118 22.23 -2.29 -8.13
N TRP A 119 22.55 -2.79 -6.93
CA TRP A 119 22.77 -1.93 -5.77
C TRP A 119 24.18 -1.37 -5.75
N ILE A 120 24.30 -0.07 -5.63
CA ILE A 120 25.60 0.63 -5.38
C ILE A 120 25.96 0.53 -3.90
N THR A 121 24.99 0.67 -3.01
CA THR A 121 25.11 0.53 -1.55
C THR A 121 24.43 -0.77 -1.14
N LYS A 122 25.05 -1.58 -0.28
CA LYS A 122 24.38 -2.81 0.22
C LYS A 122 23.09 -2.44 0.97
N PRO A 123 21.98 -3.19 0.77
CA PRO A 123 20.67 -2.85 1.32
C PRO A 123 20.67 -2.46 2.80
N HIS A 124 21.32 -3.27 3.66
CA HIS A 124 21.36 -3.09 5.11
C HIS A 124 22.71 -2.53 5.62
N CYS A 125 23.43 -1.81 4.76
CA CYS A 125 24.66 -1.10 5.12
C CYS A 125 24.50 0.37 4.72
N PRO A 126 23.76 1.16 5.52
CA PRO A 126 23.45 2.54 5.14
C PRO A 126 24.70 3.35 4.89
N ASP A 127 24.73 4.06 3.80
CA ASP A 127 25.83 4.92 3.36
C ASP A 127 25.33 6.36 3.26
N ILE A 128 26.12 7.29 3.82
CA ILE A 128 25.78 8.71 3.84
C ILE A 128 26.72 9.46 2.92
N ARG A 129 26.17 10.02 1.85
CA ARG A 129 26.90 10.86 0.89
C ARG A 129 25.99 11.96 0.36
N ASP A 130 26.54 13.11 0.10
CA ASP A 130 25.82 14.28 -0.42
C ASP A 130 24.57 14.66 0.40
N ASN A 131 24.68 14.59 1.75
CA ASN A 131 23.58 14.80 2.70
C ASN A 131 22.37 13.88 2.51
N ARG A 132 22.56 12.70 1.93
CA ARG A 132 21.53 11.66 1.77
C ARG A 132 22.01 10.36 2.36
N MET A 133 21.08 9.62 2.97
CA MET A 133 21.32 8.23 3.41
C MET A 133 20.78 7.27 2.36
N TYR A 134 21.61 6.33 1.95
CA TYR A 134 21.25 5.28 0.99
C TYR A 134 21.21 3.94 1.70
N GLY A 135 20.14 3.18 1.50
CA GLY A 135 19.89 1.87 2.08
C GLY A 135 18.44 1.44 1.85
N LEU A 136 18.13 0.17 2.02
CA LEU A 136 16.77 -0.34 1.89
C LEU A 136 15.88 0.20 3.01
N GLY A 137 14.72 0.72 2.66
CA GLY A 137 13.77 1.31 3.61
C GLY A 137 14.12 2.73 4.08
N THR A 138 15.17 3.39 3.54
CA THR A 138 15.48 4.79 3.92
C THR A 138 14.41 5.77 3.49
N ALA A 139 13.74 5.55 2.37
CA ALA A 139 12.67 6.38 1.86
C ALA A 139 11.29 5.77 2.17
N ASP A 140 11.19 4.45 2.14
CA ASP A 140 9.98 3.66 2.29
C ASP A 140 10.19 2.58 3.36
N MET A 141 9.71 2.79 4.66
CA MET A 141 9.48 4.16 5.15
C MET A 141 10.15 4.40 6.51
N LYS A 142 11.25 3.65 6.82
CA LYS A 142 12.00 3.82 8.09
C LYS A 142 12.48 5.27 8.33
N GLY A 143 12.75 6.02 7.23
CA GLY A 143 13.12 7.42 7.30
C GLY A 143 12.01 8.27 7.90
N GLY A 144 10.79 8.13 7.39
CA GLY A 144 9.61 8.84 7.88
C GLY A 144 9.22 8.40 9.30
N LEU A 145 9.20 7.10 9.57
CA LEU A 145 8.97 6.57 10.91
C LEU A 145 10.00 7.13 11.92
N MET A 146 11.30 7.09 11.59
CA MET A 146 12.31 7.63 12.47
C MET A 146 12.24 9.15 12.60
N ALA A 147 11.87 9.87 11.55
CA ALA A 147 11.70 11.34 11.61
C ALA A 147 10.61 11.72 12.62
N SER A 148 9.49 10.97 12.68
CA SER A 148 8.43 11.20 13.67
C SER A 148 8.91 10.97 15.11
N VAL A 149 9.67 9.91 15.35
CA VAL A 149 10.31 9.60 16.64
C VAL A 149 11.29 10.68 17.05
N LEU A 150 12.15 11.09 16.12
CA LEU A 150 13.17 12.11 16.37
C LEU A 150 12.59 13.52 16.54
N ALA A 151 11.42 13.80 15.98
CA ALA A 151 10.70 15.05 16.27
C ALA A 151 10.33 15.16 17.75
N ILE A 152 9.84 14.07 18.35
CA ILE A 152 9.55 14.03 19.79
C ILE A 152 10.85 14.17 20.60
N LYS A 153 11.89 13.43 20.18
CA LYS A 153 13.21 13.56 20.85
C LYS A 153 13.74 14.97 20.81
N LEU A 154 13.66 15.63 19.66
CA LEU A 154 14.09 17.03 19.51
C LEU A 154 13.35 17.99 20.44
N LEU A 155 12.02 17.82 20.60
CA LEU A 155 11.24 18.62 21.54
C LEU A 155 11.70 18.38 22.98
N LYS A 156 11.91 17.13 23.38
CA LYS A 156 12.42 16.75 24.71
C LYS A 156 13.83 17.30 24.96
N ASP A 157 14.74 17.17 23.99
CA ASP A 157 16.10 17.69 24.09
C ASP A 157 16.13 19.24 24.18
N ALA A 158 15.12 19.88 23.60
CA ALA A 158 14.92 21.33 23.72
C ALA A 158 14.16 21.76 25.00
N GLY A 159 13.78 20.80 25.87
CA GLY A 159 13.00 21.08 27.08
C GLY A 159 11.56 21.56 26.82
N ILE A 160 11.02 21.24 25.65
CA ILE A 160 9.66 21.64 25.25
C ILE A 160 8.69 20.53 25.67
N GLU A 161 7.71 20.91 26.48
CA GLU A 161 6.66 20.02 26.91
C GLU A 161 5.60 19.84 25.81
N LEU A 162 5.06 18.63 25.70
CA LEU A 162 4.03 18.30 24.72
C LEU A 162 2.67 18.89 25.17
N PRO A 163 1.98 19.67 24.31
CA PRO A 163 0.68 20.21 24.67
C PRO A 163 -0.44 19.18 24.71
N GLY A 164 -0.34 18.12 23.92
CA GLY A 164 -1.25 16.98 23.88
C GLY A 164 -0.47 15.69 23.68
N ASP A 165 -1.16 14.57 23.76
CA ASP A 165 -0.54 13.26 23.63
C ASP A 165 0.02 13.08 22.20
N VAL A 166 1.23 12.52 22.13
CA VAL A 166 1.85 12.11 20.87
C VAL A 166 1.99 10.59 20.87
N ILE A 167 1.44 9.96 19.83
CA ILE A 167 1.44 8.52 19.67
C ILE A 167 2.30 8.16 18.47
N ILE A 168 3.26 7.26 18.66
CA ILE A 168 4.01 6.62 17.57
C ILE A 168 3.38 5.25 17.34
N THR A 169 3.01 4.97 16.10
CA THR A 169 2.50 3.68 15.66
C THR A 169 3.47 3.12 14.64
N SER A 170 4.18 2.06 15.02
CA SER A 170 5.02 1.29 14.09
C SER A 170 4.31 -0.01 13.73
N VAL A 171 3.90 -0.14 12.49
CA VAL A 171 3.13 -1.29 12.01
C VAL A 171 3.99 -2.25 11.21
N CYS A 172 3.52 -3.49 11.08
CA CYS A 172 4.09 -4.54 10.24
C CYS A 172 3.16 -4.80 9.04
N ASP A 173 3.69 -5.47 8.01
CA ASP A 173 2.89 -5.99 6.89
C ASP A 173 2.14 -4.90 6.11
N GLU A 174 2.76 -3.73 5.97
CA GLU A 174 2.22 -2.67 5.11
C GLU A 174 2.45 -3.03 3.65
N GLU A 175 3.67 -3.38 3.28
CA GLU A 175 4.10 -3.80 1.94
C GLU A 175 3.37 -5.08 1.47
N GLY A 176 2.89 -5.87 2.43
CA GLY A 176 2.04 -7.02 2.19
C GLY A 176 0.56 -6.71 2.02
N GLY A 177 0.13 -5.45 2.18
CA GLY A 177 -1.25 -5.00 1.95
C GLY A 177 -1.93 -4.29 3.12
N GLY A 178 -1.16 -3.61 3.98
CA GLY A 178 -1.68 -2.70 5.00
C GLY A 178 -2.24 -3.39 6.25
N ASN A 179 -2.00 -4.67 6.44
CA ASN A 179 -2.60 -5.47 7.52
C ASN A 179 -2.34 -4.90 8.92
N GLY A 180 -1.13 -4.39 9.17
CA GLY A 180 -0.80 -3.81 10.47
C GLY A 180 -1.55 -2.51 10.76
N SER A 181 -1.70 -1.63 9.79
CA SER A 181 -2.47 -0.40 9.93
C SER A 181 -3.96 -0.69 10.16
N MET A 182 -4.50 -1.68 9.46
CA MET A 182 -5.87 -2.13 9.67
C MET A 182 -6.09 -2.72 11.07
N LEU A 183 -5.15 -3.54 11.55
CA LEU A 183 -5.19 -4.05 12.93
C LEU A 183 -5.24 -2.88 13.93
N ALA A 184 -4.39 -1.86 13.76
CA ALA A 184 -4.37 -0.69 14.61
C ALA A 184 -5.74 0.03 14.64
N ALA A 185 -6.35 0.23 13.47
CA ALA A 185 -7.67 0.85 13.35
C ALA A 185 -8.76 -0.01 14.00
N MET A 186 -8.77 -1.31 13.76
CA MET A 186 -9.72 -2.27 14.35
C MET A 186 -9.64 -2.32 15.87
N ASN A 187 -8.44 -2.18 16.44
CA ASN A 187 -8.21 -2.13 17.87
C ASN A 187 -8.41 -0.73 18.48
N GLY A 188 -9.02 0.18 17.70
CA GLY A 188 -9.44 1.49 18.18
C GLY A 188 -8.30 2.46 18.43
N LYS A 189 -7.12 2.26 17.81
CA LYS A 189 -6.04 3.25 17.87
C LYS A 189 -6.43 4.47 17.06
N LYS A 190 -6.52 5.63 17.73
CA LYS A 190 -6.99 6.89 17.18
C LYS A 190 -6.36 8.09 17.87
N ALA A 191 -6.36 9.22 17.21
CA ALA A 191 -5.98 10.52 17.74
C ALA A 191 -6.84 11.62 17.08
N ASP A 192 -6.75 12.86 17.57
CA ASP A 192 -7.43 14.01 16.93
C ASP A 192 -6.87 14.34 15.55
N GLY A 193 -5.62 13.99 15.30
CA GLY A 193 -4.97 14.05 13.99
C GLY A 193 -4.03 12.87 13.78
N VAL A 194 -3.96 12.37 12.55
CA VAL A 194 -3.07 11.28 12.16
C VAL A 194 -2.20 11.73 10.99
N VAL A 195 -0.90 11.45 11.06
CA VAL A 195 0.06 11.65 9.97
C VAL A 195 0.65 10.30 9.61
N VAL A 196 0.46 9.85 8.38
CA VAL A 196 1.16 8.71 7.80
C VAL A 196 2.48 9.21 7.23
N CYS A 197 3.58 8.62 7.69
CA CYS A 197 4.93 9.16 7.47
C CYS A 197 5.59 8.62 6.19
N GLU A 198 4.79 8.39 5.15
CA GLU A 198 5.26 7.93 3.85
C GLU A 198 6.13 8.95 3.10
N GLY A 199 6.87 8.46 2.11
CA GLY A 199 7.76 9.28 1.28
C GLY A 199 6.98 10.14 0.27
N THR A 200 6.72 11.39 0.61
CA THR A 200 5.90 12.32 -0.21
C THR A 200 6.71 13.47 -0.81
N SER A 201 8.04 13.39 -0.83
CA SER A 201 8.93 14.49 -1.25
C SER A 201 8.73 15.78 -0.45
N ASP A 202 8.47 15.65 0.87
CA ASP A 202 8.18 16.73 1.81
C ASP A 202 6.86 17.49 1.52
N GLU A 203 5.94 16.87 0.74
CA GLU A 203 4.61 17.41 0.50
C GLU A 203 3.57 16.79 1.43
N LEU A 204 2.52 17.55 1.76
CA LEU A 204 1.39 17.06 2.52
C LEU A 204 0.32 16.52 1.57
N ILE A 205 0.13 15.20 1.57
CA ILE A 205 -0.90 14.51 0.80
C ILE A 205 -2.16 14.42 1.65
N VAL A 206 -3.23 15.07 1.20
CA VAL A 206 -4.52 15.14 1.90
C VAL A 206 -5.62 14.36 1.19
N ALA A 207 -5.32 13.75 0.07
CA ALA A 207 -6.22 12.88 -0.68
C ALA A 207 -5.43 11.84 -1.47
N HIS A 208 -5.97 10.64 -1.64
CA HIS A 208 -5.44 9.63 -2.56
C HIS A 208 -6.55 8.88 -3.26
N MET A 209 -6.25 8.36 -4.44
CA MET A 209 -7.15 7.53 -5.22
C MET A 209 -7.29 6.16 -4.58
N GLY A 210 -8.47 5.58 -4.68
CA GLY A 210 -8.67 4.15 -4.46
C GLY A 210 -8.22 3.35 -5.67
N PHE A 211 -8.11 2.04 -5.49
CA PHE A 211 -7.79 1.13 -6.57
C PHE A 211 -8.60 -0.17 -6.49
N VAL A 212 -8.80 -0.79 -7.66
CA VAL A 212 -9.41 -2.12 -7.78
C VAL A 212 -8.65 -2.90 -8.84
N PHE A 213 -8.21 -4.09 -8.47
CA PHE A 213 -7.57 -5.02 -9.41
C PHE A 213 -8.57 -6.10 -9.83
N PHE A 214 -8.78 -6.22 -11.12
CA PHE A 214 -9.64 -7.21 -11.74
C PHE A 214 -8.82 -8.26 -12.48
N ASP A 215 -9.31 -9.50 -12.41
CA ASP A 215 -8.90 -10.62 -13.25
C ASP A 215 -10.08 -11.01 -14.13
N VAL A 216 -9.86 -11.08 -15.45
CA VAL A 216 -10.90 -11.40 -16.44
C VAL A 216 -10.45 -12.58 -17.27
N LYS A 217 -11.19 -13.71 -17.14
CA LYS A 217 -10.92 -14.95 -17.87
C LYS A 217 -11.94 -15.16 -18.98
N ILE A 218 -11.45 -15.54 -20.13
CA ILE A 218 -12.25 -15.72 -21.34
C ILE A 218 -12.04 -17.11 -21.90
N GLU A 219 -13.15 -17.83 -22.09
CA GLU A 219 -13.18 -19.10 -22.80
C GLU A 219 -13.35 -18.87 -24.31
N GLY A 220 -12.55 -19.56 -25.10
CA GLY A 220 -12.69 -19.68 -26.53
C GLY A 220 -12.90 -21.13 -26.94
N LYS A 221 -12.62 -21.44 -28.21
CA LYS A 221 -12.63 -22.79 -28.75
C LYS A 221 -11.39 -23.02 -29.58
N ALA A 222 -10.46 -23.82 -29.05
CA ALA A 222 -9.21 -24.13 -29.74
C ALA A 222 -9.46 -24.91 -31.04
N ASN A 223 -8.66 -24.58 -32.07
CA ASN A 223 -8.63 -25.32 -33.32
C ASN A 223 -7.32 -25.02 -34.08
N HIS A 224 -7.03 -25.79 -35.10
CA HIS A 224 -5.92 -25.49 -35.99
C HIS A 224 -6.18 -24.17 -36.76
N SER A 225 -5.17 -23.30 -36.86
CA SER A 225 -5.30 -21.98 -37.51
C SER A 225 -5.78 -22.01 -38.94
N GLY A 226 -5.40 -23.05 -39.73
CA GLY A 226 -5.88 -23.30 -41.08
C GLY A 226 -7.38 -23.62 -41.15
N ALA A 227 -8.04 -23.92 -40.05
CA ALA A 227 -9.47 -24.15 -39.94
C ALA A 227 -10.10 -23.21 -38.88
N LYS A 228 -9.67 -21.96 -38.83
CA LYS A 228 -10.05 -20.94 -37.85
C LYS A 228 -11.58 -20.81 -37.69
N TRP A 229 -12.35 -20.99 -38.79
CA TRP A 229 -13.81 -20.89 -38.77
C TRP A 229 -14.52 -21.95 -37.91
N LEU A 230 -13.81 -23.02 -37.49
CA LEU A 230 -14.33 -24.05 -36.58
C LEU A 230 -13.99 -23.76 -35.11
N GLY A 231 -13.13 -22.79 -34.86
CA GLY A 231 -12.70 -22.33 -33.53
C GLY A 231 -13.23 -20.93 -33.19
N VAL A 232 -12.96 -20.51 -31.97
CA VAL A 232 -13.21 -19.15 -31.47
C VAL A 232 -11.99 -18.70 -30.68
N SER A 233 -11.35 -17.62 -31.10
CA SER A 233 -10.17 -17.11 -30.43
C SER A 233 -10.54 -16.33 -29.17
N ALA A 234 -10.13 -16.83 -28.00
CA ALA A 234 -10.26 -16.12 -26.74
C ALA A 234 -9.47 -14.80 -26.74
N ILE A 235 -8.31 -14.75 -27.40
CA ILE A 235 -7.52 -13.52 -27.55
C ILE A 235 -8.30 -12.45 -28.31
N GLU A 236 -8.98 -12.80 -29.42
CA GLU A 236 -9.80 -11.84 -30.17
C GLU A 236 -11.00 -11.36 -29.35
N LYS A 237 -11.54 -12.22 -28.47
CA LYS A 237 -12.60 -11.83 -27.52
C LYS A 237 -12.06 -10.90 -26.44
N ALA A 238 -10.87 -11.18 -25.88
CA ALA A 238 -10.22 -10.30 -24.93
C ALA A 238 -9.97 -8.89 -25.50
N ILE A 239 -9.43 -8.80 -26.72
CA ILE A 239 -9.23 -7.51 -27.42
C ILE A 239 -10.55 -6.72 -27.54
N LYS A 240 -11.66 -7.40 -27.83
CA LYS A 240 -12.97 -6.75 -27.92
C LYS A 240 -13.43 -6.17 -26.58
N LEU A 241 -13.22 -6.92 -25.48
CA LEU A 241 -13.55 -6.46 -24.13
C LEU A 241 -12.67 -5.29 -23.71
N ILE A 242 -11.36 -5.39 -23.95
CA ILE A 242 -10.37 -4.34 -23.63
C ILE A 242 -10.74 -3.03 -24.32
N ARG A 243 -11.14 -3.07 -25.59
CA ARG A 243 -11.61 -1.85 -26.29
C ARG A 243 -12.85 -1.23 -25.65
N GLY A 244 -13.75 -2.03 -25.13
CA GLY A 244 -14.91 -1.49 -24.41
C GLY A 244 -14.51 -0.88 -23.06
N LEU A 245 -13.49 -1.41 -22.41
CA LEU A 245 -12.94 -0.82 -21.19
C LEU A 245 -12.21 0.50 -21.48
N GLU A 246 -11.53 0.63 -22.63
CA GLU A 246 -10.97 1.92 -23.09
C GLU A 246 -12.06 2.99 -23.25
N GLU A 247 -13.23 2.61 -23.81
CA GLU A 247 -14.37 3.54 -23.93
C GLU A 247 -14.98 3.90 -22.57
N LEU A 248 -15.01 2.96 -21.62
CA LEU A 248 -15.43 3.24 -20.25
C LEU A 248 -14.50 4.27 -19.60
N GLU A 249 -13.16 4.07 -19.71
CA GLU A 249 -12.16 5.02 -19.22
C GLU A 249 -12.34 6.40 -19.85
N HIS A 250 -12.54 6.48 -21.17
CA HIS A 250 -12.80 7.75 -21.86
C HIS A 250 -14.05 8.45 -21.31
N GLY A 251 -15.10 7.68 -20.98
CA GLY A 251 -16.28 8.21 -20.29
C GLY A 251 -15.93 8.82 -18.94
N TRP A 252 -15.17 8.11 -18.13
CA TRP A 252 -14.74 8.59 -16.82
C TRP A 252 -13.84 9.84 -16.90
N LEU A 253 -12.93 9.90 -17.88
CA LEU A 253 -12.07 11.06 -18.11
C LEU A 253 -12.87 12.33 -18.47
N MET A 254 -14.03 12.18 -19.09
CA MET A 254 -14.91 13.31 -19.43
C MET A 254 -15.80 13.73 -18.26
N GLU A 255 -16.26 12.76 -17.46
CA GLU A 255 -17.25 12.98 -16.41
C GLU A 255 -16.63 13.37 -15.06
N TYR A 256 -15.55 12.65 -14.64
CA TYR A 256 -15.02 12.79 -13.29
C TYR A 256 -13.78 13.67 -13.24
N LYS A 257 -13.78 14.63 -12.34
CA LYS A 257 -12.65 15.54 -12.08
C LYS A 257 -12.55 15.84 -10.61
N HIS A 258 -11.34 15.87 -10.11
CA HIS A 258 -11.02 16.17 -8.73
C HIS A 258 -10.07 17.36 -8.65
N PRO A 259 -10.23 18.28 -7.67
CA PRO A 259 -9.37 19.47 -7.57
C PRO A 259 -7.92 19.17 -7.17
N LEU A 260 -7.68 18.05 -6.50
CA LEU A 260 -6.37 17.67 -5.93
C LEU A 260 -5.74 16.43 -6.59
N LEU A 261 -6.54 15.61 -7.26
CA LEU A 261 -6.09 14.31 -7.79
C LEU A 261 -6.16 14.29 -9.32
N PRO A 262 -5.32 13.46 -9.98
CA PRO A 262 -5.43 13.23 -11.41
C PRO A 262 -6.77 12.57 -11.76
N ALA A 263 -7.08 12.49 -13.06
CA ALA A 263 -8.26 11.79 -13.52
C ALA A 263 -8.19 10.28 -13.21
N PRO A 264 -9.35 9.61 -13.08
CA PRO A 264 -9.38 8.15 -12.92
C PRO A 264 -8.70 7.47 -14.11
N SER A 265 -8.18 6.27 -13.88
CA SER A 265 -7.48 5.52 -14.93
C SER A 265 -7.81 4.03 -14.88
N LEU A 266 -7.77 3.39 -16.04
CA LEU A 266 -7.92 1.97 -16.21
C LEU A 266 -6.72 1.44 -16.99
N ASN A 267 -5.93 0.57 -16.36
CA ASN A 267 -4.73 0.02 -16.98
C ASN A 267 -4.82 -1.49 -17.14
N VAL A 268 -4.77 -1.99 -18.37
CA VAL A 268 -4.58 -3.42 -18.64
C VAL A 268 -3.10 -3.72 -18.53
N GLY A 269 -2.69 -4.25 -17.38
CA GLY A 269 -1.28 -4.47 -17.05
C GLY A 269 -0.72 -5.82 -17.53
N VAL A 270 -1.59 -6.83 -17.68
CA VAL A 270 -1.23 -8.19 -18.09
C VAL A 270 -2.25 -8.71 -19.08
N ILE A 271 -1.81 -9.41 -20.11
CA ILE A 271 -2.64 -10.24 -20.98
C ILE A 271 -1.87 -11.51 -21.35
N GLU A 272 -2.48 -12.66 -21.13
CA GLU A 272 -1.91 -13.96 -21.43
C GLU A 272 -2.94 -14.82 -22.15
N GLY A 273 -2.54 -15.60 -23.15
CA GLY A 273 -3.47 -16.48 -23.85
C GLY A 273 -2.85 -17.21 -25.04
N GLY A 274 -3.49 -18.34 -25.38
CA GLY A 274 -3.07 -19.19 -26.49
C GLY A 274 -1.78 -19.98 -26.19
N THR A 275 -1.40 -20.87 -27.11
CA THR A 275 -0.27 -21.78 -26.93
C THR A 275 0.71 -21.74 -28.10
N ALA A 276 0.26 -21.46 -29.31
CA ALA A 276 1.09 -21.41 -30.52
C ALA A 276 0.40 -20.59 -31.63
N GLY A 277 1.18 -19.96 -32.50
CA GLY A 277 0.65 -19.19 -33.64
C GLY A 277 -0.16 -20.02 -34.66
N SER A 278 0.01 -21.37 -34.67
CA SER A 278 -0.78 -22.29 -35.48
C SER A 278 -2.08 -22.79 -34.83
N THR A 279 -2.41 -22.26 -33.66
CA THR A 279 -3.60 -22.68 -32.89
C THR A 279 -4.49 -21.50 -32.58
N VAL A 280 -5.80 -21.62 -32.82
CA VAL A 280 -6.80 -20.67 -32.32
C VAL A 280 -6.82 -20.75 -30.80
N ALA A 281 -6.62 -19.64 -30.10
CA ALA A 281 -6.53 -19.60 -28.64
C ALA A 281 -7.85 -20.05 -27.98
N GLY A 282 -7.78 -21.10 -27.16
CA GLY A 282 -8.94 -21.63 -26.44
C GLY A 282 -9.23 -20.90 -25.14
N GLU A 283 -8.26 -20.15 -24.62
CA GLU A 283 -8.38 -19.38 -23.39
C GLU A 283 -7.52 -18.11 -23.46
N CYS A 284 -7.92 -17.09 -22.72
CA CYS A 284 -7.18 -15.87 -22.55
C CYS A 284 -7.58 -15.24 -21.21
N GLU A 285 -6.61 -14.68 -20.51
CA GLU A 285 -6.80 -13.96 -19.25
C GLU A 285 -6.16 -12.58 -19.38
N PHE A 286 -6.78 -11.56 -18.80
CA PHE A 286 -6.13 -10.26 -18.65
C PHE A 286 -6.41 -9.66 -17.28
N LYS A 287 -5.45 -8.87 -16.78
CA LYS A 287 -5.53 -8.22 -15.47
C LYS A 287 -5.54 -6.71 -15.62
N VAL A 288 -6.43 -6.08 -14.87
CA VAL A 288 -6.71 -4.65 -14.94
C VAL A 288 -6.55 -4.03 -13.58
N CYS A 289 -5.89 -2.88 -13.53
CA CYS A 289 -5.92 -1.99 -12.37
C CYS A 289 -6.75 -0.75 -12.72
N VAL A 290 -7.73 -0.44 -11.89
CA VAL A 290 -8.51 0.80 -11.95
C VAL A 290 -8.12 1.67 -10.78
N HIS A 291 -7.80 2.95 -11.03
CA HIS A 291 -7.70 3.97 -9.99
C HIS A 291 -8.91 4.89 -10.05
N TYR A 292 -9.55 5.15 -8.91
CA TYR A 292 -10.77 5.92 -8.81
C TYR A 292 -10.71 7.03 -7.76
N LEU A 293 -11.55 8.05 -7.92
CA LEU A 293 -11.56 9.27 -7.13
C LEU A 293 -12.40 9.13 -5.85
N PRO A 294 -11.95 9.69 -4.70
CA PRO A 294 -12.75 9.73 -3.49
C PRO A 294 -14.04 10.55 -3.70
N GLU A 295 -15.06 10.30 -2.89
CA GLU A 295 -16.36 10.99 -2.83
C GLU A 295 -17.20 10.99 -4.13
N ILE A 296 -16.55 11.03 -5.30
CA ILE A 296 -17.20 11.09 -6.62
C ILE A 296 -17.46 9.71 -7.18
N MET A 297 -16.54 8.76 -6.90
CA MET A 297 -16.64 7.36 -7.29
C MET A 297 -16.58 6.51 -6.02
N SER A 298 -17.30 5.38 -6.00
CA SER A 298 -17.17 4.37 -4.94
C SER A 298 -16.62 3.08 -5.51
N TYR A 299 -16.10 2.22 -4.65
CA TYR A 299 -15.70 0.87 -5.00
C TYR A 299 -16.81 0.11 -5.73
N GLU A 300 -18.03 0.14 -5.17
CA GLU A 300 -19.18 -0.56 -5.72
C GLU A 300 -19.57 -0.03 -7.12
N LYS A 301 -19.49 1.29 -7.31
CA LYS A 301 -19.74 1.93 -8.60
C LYS A 301 -18.71 1.50 -9.64
N VAL A 302 -17.43 1.49 -9.28
CA VAL A 302 -16.35 1.05 -10.18
C VAL A 302 -16.53 -0.40 -10.59
N VAL A 303 -16.80 -1.29 -9.61
CA VAL A 303 -17.03 -2.71 -9.88
C VAL A 303 -18.25 -2.91 -10.76
N LEU A 304 -19.34 -2.19 -10.50
CA LEU A 304 -20.57 -2.25 -11.29
C LEU A 304 -20.33 -1.80 -12.73
N GLU A 305 -19.78 -0.61 -12.96
CA GLU A 305 -19.55 -0.05 -14.29
C GLU A 305 -18.57 -0.89 -15.11
N PHE A 306 -17.52 -1.43 -14.47
CA PHE A 306 -16.59 -2.37 -15.10
C PHE A 306 -17.28 -3.65 -15.54
N THR A 307 -18.04 -4.26 -14.65
CA THR A 307 -18.76 -5.51 -14.91
C THR A 307 -19.84 -5.32 -15.98
N ASP A 308 -20.66 -4.28 -15.86
CA ASP A 308 -21.72 -3.96 -16.81
C ASP A 308 -21.16 -3.72 -18.22
N THR A 309 -19.99 -3.09 -18.32
CA THR A 309 -19.32 -2.87 -19.62
C THR A 309 -18.94 -4.21 -20.26
N ILE A 310 -18.28 -5.09 -19.52
CA ILE A 310 -17.91 -6.43 -20.03
C ILE A 310 -19.14 -7.24 -20.38
N GLU A 311 -20.14 -7.27 -19.50
CA GLU A 311 -21.39 -8.02 -19.74
C GLU A 311 -22.18 -7.47 -20.92
N GLY A 312 -22.26 -6.16 -21.07
CA GLY A 312 -22.91 -5.52 -22.22
C GLY A 312 -22.30 -5.94 -23.55
N ILE A 313 -20.97 -5.97 -23.62
CA ILE A 313 -20.23 -6.42 -24.80
C ILE A 313 -20.44 -7.92 -25.03
N ALA A 314 -20.37 -8.71 -23.96
CA ALA A 314 -20.58 -10.16 -24.02
C ALA A 314 -21.98 -10.52 -24.51
N ASN A 315 -23.01 -9.83 -24.03
CA ASN A 315 -24.40 -10.02 -24.48
C ASN A 315 -24.61 -9.74 -25.98
N GLY A 316 -23.84 -8.81 -26.54
CA GLY A 316 -23.85 -8.49 -27.98
C GLY A 316 -22.95 -9.40 -28.82
N ASP A 317 -22.16 -10.30 -28.23
CA ASP A 317 -21.24 -11.20 -28.94
C ASP A 317 -21.86 -12.61 -29.10
N LYS A 318 -21.76 -13.19 -30.30
CA LYS A 318 -22.36 -14.49 -30.63
C LYS A 318 -21.80 -15.66 -29.79
N TRP A 319 -20.57 -15.55 -29.27
CA TRP A 319 -19.94 -16.56 -28.46
C TRP A 319 -20.04 -16.22 -26.99
N LEU A 320 -19.63 -15.02 -26.61
CA LEU A 320 -19.55 -14.61 -25.20
C LEU A 320 -20.92 -14.56 -24.49
N LYS A 321 -22.03 -14.38 -25.22
CA LYS A 321 -23.37 -14.43 -24.61
C LYS A 321 -23.68 -15.78 -23.94
N ASP A 322 -23.13 -16.87 -24.49
CA ASP A 322 -23.31 -18.25 -24.00
C ASP A 322 -22.08 -18.76 -23.21
N HIS A 323 -20.95 -18.04 -23.28
CA HIS A 323 -19.67 -18.31 -22.60
C HIS A 323 -19.21 -17.01 -21.95
N LYS A 324 -19.89 -16.65 -20.85
CA LYS A 324 -19.62 -15.38 -20.16
C LYS A 324 -18.21 -15.31 -19.65
N PRO A 325 -17.53 -14.15 -19.79
CA PRO A 325 -16.25 -13.94 -19.11
C PRO A 325 -16.40 -14.10 -17.59
N GLU A 326 -15.43 -14.72 -16.95
CA GLU A 326 -15.34 -14.77 -15.50
C GLU A 326 -14.62 -13.52 -15.04
N ILE A 327 -15.22 -12.75 -14.13
CA ILE A 327 -14.66 -11.52 -13.58
C ILE A 327 -14.50 -11.73 -12.08
N SER A 328 -13.30 -11.45 -11.56
CA SER A 328 -13.04 -11.45 -10.13
C SER A 328 -12.22 -10.23 -9.72
N VAL A 329 -12.48 -9.73 -8.53
CA VAL A 329 -11.61 -8.74 -7.86
C VAL A 329 -10.66 -9.52 -6.97
N TYR A 330 -9.35 -9.30 -7.12
CA TYR A 330 -8.36 -9.98 -6.29
C TYR A 330 -7.65 -9.06 -5.30
N GLN A 331 -7.76 -7.73 -5.49
CA GLN A 331 -7.26 -6.75 -4.53
C GLN A 331 -8.01 -5.42 -4.72
N ALA A 332 -8.23 -4.70 -3.64
CA ALA A 332 -8.78 -3.36 -3.67
C ALA A 332 -8.26 -2.53 -2.49
N GLY A 333 -8.32 -1.21 -2.62
CA GLY A 333 -8.02 -0.26 -1.56
C GLY A 333 -8.90 0.97 -1.69
N GLY A 334 -9.35 1.51 -0.54
CA GLY A 334 -10.26 2.64 -0.50
C GLY A 334 -9.62 3.93 -0.99
N ALA A 335 -10.41 4.80 -1.60
CA ALA A 335 -10.04 6.18 -1.85
C ALA A 335 -10.24 7.02 -0.58
N PHE A 336 -9.46 8.07 -0.41
CA PHE A 336 -9.53 8.94 0.76
C PHE A 336 -9.36 10.41 0.39
N GLU A 337 -10.13 11.26 1.02
CA GLU A 337 -9.91 12.71 1.11
C GLU A 337 -10.10 13.16 2.55
N MET A 338 -9.15 13.94 3.05
CA MET A 338 -9.21 14.50 4.40
C MET A 338 -10.32 15.55 4.48
N GLU A 339 -11.16 15.45 5.52
CA GLU A 339 -12.16 16.49 5.80
C GLU A 339 -11.48 17.84 5.99
N ARG A 340 -12.02 18.86 5.33
CA ARG A 340 -11.57 20.24 5.51
C ARG A 340 -12.07 20.77 6.86
N THR A 341 -11.16 20.90 7.81
CA THR A 341 -11.44 21.48 9.15
C THR A 341 -11.27 23.00 9.17
#